data_26e5e94c075295a5b8e1e7595045defc
#
_entry.id   26e5e94c075295a5b8e1e7595045defc
#
_cell.length_a   1.000
_cell.length_b   1.000
_cell.length_c   1.000
_cell.angle_alpha   90.00
_cell.angle_beta   90.00
_cell.angle_gamma   90.00
#
_symmetry.space_group_name_H-M   'P 1'
#
loop_
_entity.id
_entity.type
_entity.pdbx_description
1 polymer ?
#
loop_
_entity_poly.entity_id
_entity_poly.type
_entity_poly.pdbx_seq_one_letter_code
_entity_poly.pdbx_strand_id
1 'polypeptide(L)'
;MREYLIKLKPNSFEDIIAMIALYRPGPLEMKMVDTYINRKNGNETIDYSKDNDVEKILNGTFGVIVYKEQVMQLAQEFSGFTLGQADILRKAMGKKIPEVMESQKESFIEGAQKNKKVKRVAEDLWDQIETFAGYGFNKSHSAAYALISYQTAWLKSHYPSQFMASALSSELDCLLYTSDAADESCSVY
;
A
#
# COMPACT_ATOMS: atom_id res chain seq x y z
N MET A 1 11.27 9.50 2.11
CA MET A 1 10.28 9.47 1.00
C MET A 1 10.85 10.02 -0.32
N ARG A 2 11.47 11.20 -0.38
CA ARG A 2 12.00 11.81 -1.61
C ARG A 2 12.89 10.86 -2.44
N GLU A 3 13.86 10.19 -1.81
CA GLU A 3 14.75 9.24 -2.49
C GLU A 3 14.01 8.06 -3.11
N TYR A 4 13.00 7.53 -2.42
CA TYR A 4 12.16 6.45 -2.93
C TYR A 4 11.29 6.89 -4.10
N LEU A 5 10.76 8.13 -4.07
CA LEU A 5 10.03 8.68 -5.22
C LEU A 5 10.93 8.87 -6.44
N ILE A 6 12.19 9.30 -6.25
CA ILE A 6 13.17 9.40 -7.33
C ILE A 6 13.47 8.03 -7.94
N LYS A 7 13.62 6.99 -7.11
CA LYS A 7 13.83 5.61 -7.56
C LYS A 7 12.59 5.03 -8.24
N LEU A 8 11.40 5.34 -7.73
CA LEU A 8 10.11 4.86 -8.24
C LEU A 8 9.79 5.43 -9.62
N LYS A 9 10.20 6.69 -9.88
CA LYS A 9 9.84 7.41 -11.11
C LYS A 9 8.33 7.35 -11.39
N PRO A 10 7.49 7.89 -10.50
CA PRO A 10 6.04 7.76 -10.62
C PRO A 10 5.58 8.33 -11.96
N ASN A 11 4.79 7.58 -12.70
CA ASN A 11 4.20 7.95 -13.99
C ASN A 11 2.68 7.76 -14.00
N SER A 12 2.11 7.30 -12.90
CA SER A 12 0.68 7.18 -12.67
C SER A 12 0.30 7.70 -11.29
N PHE A 13 -0.98 8.01 -11.11
CA PHE A 13 -1.50 8.42 -9.79
C PHE A 13 -1.49 7.25 -8.80
N GLU A 14 -1.68 6.03 -9.29
CA GLU A 14 -1.60 4.79 -8.52
C GLU A 14 -0.25 4.61 -7.85
N ASP A 15 0.84 5.03 -8.49
CA ASP A 15 2.18 4.97 -7.89
C ASP A 15 2.29 5.82 -6.62
N ILE A 16 1.65 6.98 -6.62
CA ILE A 16 1.63 7.87 -5.45
C ILE A 16 0.79 7.23 -4.33
N ILE A 17 -0.37 6.67 -4.69
CA ILE A 17 -1.24 5.95 -3.74
C ILE A 17 -0.48 4.79 -3.10
N ALA A 18 0.22 3.98 -3.90
CA ALA A 18 0.99 2.84 -3.41
C ALA A 18 2.17 3.29 -2.53
N MET A 19 2.87 4.36 -2.90
CA MET A 19 3.98 4.87 -2.11
C MET A 19 3.54 5.35 -0.73
N ILE A 20 2.41 6.04 -0.62
CA ILE A 20 1.85 6.46 0.68
C ILE A 20 1.53 5.24 1.57
N ALA A 21 1.02 4.16 0.97
CA ALA A 21 0.73 2.93 1.70
C ALA A 21 1.99 2.17 2.13
N LEU A 22 3.03 2.19 1.30
CA LEU A 22 4.25 1.40 1.48
C LEU A 22 5.34 2.13 2.29
N TYR A 23 5.42 3.47 2.22
CA TYR A 23 6.47 4.22 2.90
C TYR A 23 6.19 4.35 4.41
N ARG A 24 6.36 3.25 5.14
CA ARG A 24 6.15 3.12 6.58
C ARG A 24 7.16 2.12 7.15
N PRO A 25 7.49 2.19 8.46
CA PRO A 25 8.53 1.32 9.06
C PRO A 25 8.40 -0.16 8.69
N GLY A 26 7.24 -0.78 8.91
CA GLY A 26 7.03 -2.21 8.63
C GLY A 26 7.28 -2.61 7.16
N PRO A 27 6.58 -2.04 6.17
CA PRO A 27 6.85 -2.34 4.76
C PRO A 27 8.27 -2.02 4.29
N LEU A 28 8.93 -1.02 4.89
CA LEU A 28 10.34 -0.70 4.61
C LEU A 28 11.28 -1.78 5.14
N GLU A 29 11.10 -2.23 6.38
CA GLU A 29 11.87 -3.32 6.99
C GLU A 29 11.72 -4.62 6.20
N MET A 30 10.53 -4.89 5.67
CA MET A 30 10.23 -6.05 4.82
C MET A 30 10.67 -5.89 3.36
N LYS A 31 11.34 -4.79 3.02
CA LYS A 31 11.77 -4.47 1.65
C LYS A 31 10.66 -4.44 0.59
N MET A 32 9.40 -4.29 1.01
CA MET A 32 8.25 -4.26 0.10
C MET A 32 8.32 -3.07 -0.86
N VAL A 33 8.84 -1.94 -0.39
CA VAL A 33 9.04 -0.74 -1.21
C VAL A 33 10.06 -1.01 -2.31
N ASP A 34 11.18 -1.65 -1.98
CA ASP A 34 12.23 -1.96 -2.95
C ASP A 34 11.73 -2.98 -3.98
N THR A 35 11.01 -4.01 -3.55
CA THR A 35 10.37 -4.99 -4.45
C THR A 35 9.40 -4.31 -5.40
N TYR A 36 8.52 -3.44 -4.89
CA TYR A 36 7.58 -2.69 -5.71
C TYR A 36 8.29 -1.85 -6.78
N ILE A 37 9.32 -1.10 -6.38
CA ILE A 37 10.12 -0.25 -7.28
C ILE A 37 10.86 -1.09 -8.33
N ASN A 38 11.48 -2.19 -7.93
CA ASN A 38 12.24 -3.06 -8.83
C ASN A 38 11.32 -3.70 -9.88
N ARG A 39 10.16 -4.20 -9.47
CA ARG A 39 9.18 -4.81 -10.38
C ARG A 39 8.58 -3.78 -11.32
N LYS A 40 8.21 -2.61 -10.82
CA LYS A 40 7.74 -1.49 -11.66
C LYS A 40 8.75 -1.09 -12.73
N ASN A 41 10.02 -1.01 -12.36
CA ASN A 41 11.09 -0.61 -13.28
C ASN A 41 11.61 -1.75 -14.17
N GLY A 42 11.05 -2.97 -14.06
CA GLY A 42 11.45 -4.13 -14.85
C GLY A 42 12.79 -4.76 -14.40
N ASN A 43 13.29 -4.41 -13.22
CA ASN A 43 14.53 -4.97 -12.65
C ASN A 43 14.30 -6.31 -11.94
N GLU A 44 13.04 -6.66 -11.66
CA GLU A 44 12.64 -7.92 -11.03
C GLU A 44 11.42 -8.47 -11.76
N THR A 45 11.41 -9.78 -12.01
CA THR A 45 10.27 -10.47 -12.62
C THR A 45 9.11 -10.56 -11.63
N ILE A 46 7.89 -10.40 -12.14
CA ILE A 46 6.68 -10.54 -11.33
C ILE A 46 6.21 -11.98 -11.45
N ASP A 47 6.07 -12.65 -10.32
CA ASP A 47 5.44 -13.97 -10.25
C ASP A 47 4.04 -13.84 -9.67
N TYR A 48 3.04 -14.11 -10.50
CA TYR A 48 1.62 -14.18 -10.09
C TYR A 48 1.21 -15.63 -9.78
N SER A 49 2.16 -16.51 -9.47
CA SER A 49 1.92 -17.94 -9.23
C SER A 49 1.23 -18.64 -10.41
N LYS A 50 1.33 -18.04 -11.61
CA LYS A 50 0.67 -18.48 -12.86
C LYS A 50 -0.85 -18.64 -12.71
N ASP A 51 -1.46 -17.84 -11.85
CA ASP A 51 -2.90 -17.81 -11.62
C ASP A 51 -3.51 -16.48 -12.08
N ASN A 52 -4.52 -16.57 -12.95
CA ASN A 52 -5.14 -15.41 -13.56
C ASN A 52 -5.88 -14.52 -12.56
N ASP A 53 -6.45 -15.10 -11.48
CA ASP A 53 -7.16 -14.30 -10.48
C ASP A 53 -6.17 -13.50 -9.64
N VAL A 54 -5.03 -14.11 -9.29
CA VAL A 54 -3.94 -13.42 -8.59
C VAL A 54 -3.37 -12.29 -9.45
N GLU A 55 -3.12 -12.55 -10.73
CA GLU A 55 -2.65 -11.53 -11.67
C GLU A 55 -3.64 -10.37 -11.79
N LYS A 56 -4.92 -10.66 -12.01
CA LYS A 56 -5.97 -9.65 -12.13
C LYS A 56 -6.03 -8.70 -10.93
N ILE A 57 -5.83 -9.24 -9.72
CA ILE A 57 -5.94 -8.46 -8.47
C ILE A 57 -4.64 -7.69 -8.18
N LEU A 58 -3.48 -8.30 -8.44
CA LEU A 58 -2.18 -7.75 -8.05
C LEU A 58 -1.43 -7.04 -9.19
N ASN A 59 -1.93 -7.08 -10.42
CA ASN A 59 -1.26 -6.43 -11.56
C ASN A 59 -1.03 -4.93 -11.33
N GLY A 60 -2.03 -4.22 -10.80
CA GLY A 60 -1.92 -2.79 -10.49
C GLY A 60 -0.90 -2.44 -9.39
N THR A 61 -0.38 -3.43 -8.69
CA THR A 61 0.65 -3.28 -7.65
C THR A 61 1.87 -4.16 -7.91
N PHE A 62 2.10 -4.54 -9.16
CA PHE A 62 3.26 -5.32 -9.61
C PHE A 62 3.47 -6.61 -8.79
N GLY A 63 2.37 -7.31 -8.45
CA GLY A 63 2.41 -8.55 -7.67
C GLY A 63 2.69 -8.36 -6.18
N VAL A 64 2.67 -7.14 -5.66
CA VAL A 64 2.84 -6.86 -4.22
C VAL A 64 1.47 -6.65 -3.59
N ILE A 65 1.20 -7.33 -2.47
CA ILE A 65 0.02 -7.06 -1.66
C ILE A 65 0.26 -5.78 -0.87
N VAL A 66 -0.49 -4.72 -1.18
CA VAL A 66 -0.35 -3.38 -0.58
C VAL A 66 -1.57 -3.00 0.24
N TYR A 67 -2.75 -3.41 -0.21
CA TYR A 67 -4.03 -2.97 0.36
C TYR A 67 -4.80 -4.12 0.99
N LYS A 68 -5.51 -3.82 2.08
CA LYS A 68 -6.45 -4.77 2.71
C LYS A 68 -7.53 -5.23 1.75
N GLU A 69 -7.95 -4.36 0.85
CA GLU A 69 -8.93 -4.64 -0.18
C GLU A 69 -8.44 -5.73 -1.14
N GLN A 70 -7.15 -5.79 -1.47
CA GLN A 70 -6.58 -6.86 -2.29
C GLN A 70 -6.65 -8.22 -1.58
N VAL A 71 -6.39 -8.26 -0.27
CA VAL A 71 -6.55 -9.49 0.50
C VAL A 71 -7.99 -9.99 0.50
N MET A 72 -8.96 -9.06 0.66
CA MET A 72 -10.37 -9.44 0.58
C MET A 72 -10.74 -9.98 -0.82
N GLN A 73 -10.25 -9.34 -1.88
CA GLN A 73 -10.46 -9.81 -3.25
C GLN A 73 -9.81 -11.18 -3.52
N LEU A 74 -8.57 -11.39 -3.04
CA LEU A 74 -7.91 -12.68 -3.13
C LEU A 74 -8.71 -13.76 -2.39
N ALA A 75 -9.21 -13.48 -1.20
CA ALA A 75 -10.03 -14.43 -0.45
C ALA A 75 -11.34 -14.77 -1.20
N GLN A 76 -11.96 -13.80 -1.86
CA GLN A 76 -13.21 -14.01 -2.61
C GLN A 76 -12.98 -14.72 -3.94
N GLU A 77 -12.11 -14.18 -4.80
CA GLU A 77 -11.92 -14.67 -6.17
C GLU A 77 -11.12 -15.97 -6.21
N PHE A 78 -10.05 -16.07 -5.42
CA PHE A 78 -9.19 -17.26 -5.42
C PHE A 78 -9.74 -18.40 -4.56
N SER A 79 -10.27 -18.10 -3.35
CA SER A 79 -10.71 -19.12 -2.39
C SER A 79 -12.23 -19.21 -2.22
N GLY A 80 -13.01 -18.37 -2.93
CA GLY A 80 -14.47 -18.45 -2.91
C GLY A 80 -15.12 -17.96 -1.60
N PHE A 81 -14.42 -17.13 -0.83
CA PHE A 81 -15.00 -16.55 0.37
C PHE A 81 -16.18 -15.63 0.03
N THR A 82 -17.21 -15.67 0.86
CA THR A 82 -18.23 -14.63 0.85
C THR A 82 -17.64 -13.30 1.32
N LEU A 83 -18.30 -12.20 1.00
CA LEU A 83 -17.88 -10.86 1.47
C LEU A 83 -17.77 -10.79 3.00
N GLY A 84 -18.69 -11.47 3.72
CA GLY A 84 -18.65 -11.54 5.18
C GLY A 84 -17.44 -12.28 5.72
N GLN A 85 -17.06 -13.40 5.11
CA GLN A 85 -15.85 -14.15 5.47
C GLN A 85 -14.58 -13.35 5.15
N ALA A 86 -14.51 -12.69 4.01
CA ALA A 86 -13.39 -11.82 3.66
C ALA A 86 -13.25 -10.64 4.64
N ASP A 87 -14.35 -10.08 5.15
CA ASP A 87 -14.33 -9.03 6.17
C ASP A 87 -13.87 -9.55 7.54
N ILE A 88 -14.22 -10.79 7.90
CA ILE A 88 -13.69 -11.44 9.11
C ILE A 88 -12.18 -11.59 9.00
N LEU A 89 -11.67 -12.07 7.86
CA LEU A 89 -10.22 -12.17 7.60
C LEU A 89 -9.55 -10.81 7.74
N ARG A 90 -10.08 -9.78 7.10
CA ARG A 90 -9.56 -8.41 7.19
C ARG A 90 -9.50 -7.91 8.65
N LYS A 91 -10.52 -8.18 9.45
CA LYS A 91 -10.57 -7.82 10.88
C LYS A 91 -9.54 -8.62 11.70
N ALA A 92 -9.41 -9.92 11.44
CA ALA A 92 -8.44 -10.78 12.11
C ALA A 92 -7.01 -10.31 11.86
N MET A 93 -6.68 -9.97 10.63
CA MET A 93 -5.39 -9.38 10.26
C MET A 93 -5.10 -8.09 11.03
N GLY A 94 -6.08 -7.19 11.13
CA GLY A 94 -5.90 -5.91 11.84
C GLY A 94 -5.71 -6.05 13.34
N LYS A 95 -6.32 -7.06 13.95
CA LYS A 95 -6.25 -7.33 15.40
C LYS A 95 -5.16 -8.33 15.78
N LYS A 96 -4.49 -8.97 14.80
CA LYS A 96 -3.47 -9.99 14.97
C LYS A 96 -3.91 -11.12 15.95
N ILE A 97 -5.10 -11.69 15.71
CA ILE A 97 -5.65 -12.78 16.54
C ILE A 97 -5.19 -14.12 15.94
N PRO A 98 -4.22 -14.84 16.52
CA PRO A 98 -3.62 -16.04 15.92
C PRO A 98 -4.61 -17.15 15.65
N GLU A 99 -5.49 -17.43 16.61
CA GLU A 99 -6.49 -18.52 16.53
C GLU A 99 -7.46 -18.30 15.34
N VAL A 100 -7.88 -17.05 15.13
CA VAL A 100 -8.76 -16.71 14.00
C VAL A 100 -7.98 -16.79 12.68
N MET A 101 -6.72 -16.37 12.66
CA MET A 101 -5.88 -16.46 11.46
C MET A 101 -5.66 -17.93 11.04
N GLU A 102 -5.40 -18.85 11.98
CA GLU A 102 -5.24 -20.28 11.67
C GLU A 102 -6.53 -20.89 11.09
N SER A 103 -7.68 -20.63 11.71
CA SER A 103 -8.98 -21.07 11.20
C SER A 103 -9.29 -20.50 9.80
N GLN A 104 -8.88 -19.25 9.54
CA GLN A 104 -9.05 -18.65 8.21
C GLN A 104 -8.09 -19.26 7.18
N LYS A 105 -6.88 -19.67 7.58
CA LYS A 105 -5.91 -20.38 6.73
C LYS A 105 -6.49 -21.68 6.19
N GLU A 106 -7.01 -22.52 7.08
CA GLU A 106 -7.64 -23.78 6.71
C GLU A 106 -8.78 -23.54 5.71
N SER A 107 -9.68 -22.62 6.04
CA SER A 107 -10.81 -22.26 5.19
C SER A 107 -10.38 -21.72 3.82
N PHE A 108 -9.30 -20.92 3.78
CA PHE A 108 -8.74 -20.35 2.55
C PHE A 108 -8.19 -21.45 1.63
N ILE A 109 -7.39 -22.38 2.18
CA ILE A 109 -6.80 -23.48 1.43
C ILE A 109 -7.88 -24.45 0.93
N GLU A 110 -8.85 -24.81 1.76
CA GLU A 110 -9.97 -25.65 1.36
C GLU A 110 -10.82 -25.00 0.26
N GLY A 111 -11.12 -23.71 0.40
CA GLY A 111 -11.87 -22.94 -0.59
C GLY A 111 -11.13 -22.88 -1.93
N ALA A 112 -9.83 -22.62 -1.91
CA ALA A 112 -8.99 -22.64 -3.10
C ALA A 112 -9.01 -24.00 -3.81
N GLN A 113 -8.92 -25.10 -3.05
CA GLN A 113 -8.99 -26.45 -3.61
C GLN A 113 -10.36 -26.75 -4.24
N LYS A 114 -11.47 -26.31 -3.62
CA LYS A 114 -12.82 -26.40 -4.21
C LYS A 114 -12.91 -25.64 -5.52
N ASN A 115 -12.20 -24.53 -5.65
CA ASN A 115 -12.08 -23.71 -6.87
C ASN A 115 -11.03 -24.29 -7.85
N LYS A 116 -10.56 -25.51 -7.65
CA LYS A 116 -9.57 -26.21 -8.50
C LYS A 116 -8.21 -25.51 -8.56
N LYS A 117 -7.87 -24.71 -7.56
CA LYS A 117 -6.55 -24.10 -7.42
C LYS A 117 -5.54 -25.10 -6.86
N VAL A 118 -4.28 -24.91 -7.20
CA VAL A 118 -3.18 -25.75 -6.71
C VAL A 118 -2.92 -25.47 -5.23
N LYS A 119 -2.93 -26.49 -4.38
CA LYS A 119 -2.76 -26.35 -2.92
C LYS A 119 -1.50 -25.57 -2.56
N ARG A 120 -0.36 -25.87 -3.18
CA ARG A 120 0.90 -25.15 -2.92
C ARG A 120 0.79 -23.65 -3.20
N VAL A 121 0.11 -23.26 -4.28
CA VAL A 121 -0.13 -21.85 -4.60
C VAL A 121 -0.99 -21.20 -3.54
N ALA A 122 -1.99 -21.88 -3.00
CA ALA A 122 -2.82 -21.39 -1.91
C ALA A 122 -2.02 -21.19 -0.62
N GLU A 123 -1.13 -22.12 -0.31
CA GLU A 123 -0.23 -22.03 0.85
C GLU A 123 0.76 -20.86 0.70
N ASP A 124 1.44 -20.76 -0.44
CA ASP A 124 2.38 -19.67 -0.74
C ASP A 124 1.68 -18.28 -0.70
N LEU A 125 0.44 -18.21 -1.20
CA LEU A 125 -0.35 -16.98 -1.18
C LEU A 125 -0.83 -16.63 0.24
N TRP A 126 -1.21 -17.63 1.02
CA TRP A 126 -1.57 -17.42 2.41
C TRP A 126 -0.39 -16.90 3.23
N ASP A 127 0.80 -17.46 3.05
CA ASP A 127 2.01 -17.02 3.76
C ASP A 127 2.34 -15.56 3.43
N GLN A 128 2.08 -15.11 2.19
CA GLN A 128 2.17 -13.69 1.81
C GLN A 128 1.11 -12.85 2.54
N ILE A 129 -0.14 -13.32 2.61
CA ILE A 129 -1.23 -12.64 3.33
C ILE A 129 -0.90 -12.53 4.83
N GLU A 130 -0.40 -13.60 5.43
CA GLU A 130 -0.03 -13.63 6.85
C GLU A 130 1.14 -12.69 7.15
N THR A 131 2.16 -12.72 6.31
CA THR A 131 3.30 -11.78 6.40
C THR A 131 2.86 -10.33 6.28
N PHE A 132 1.89 -10.07 5.41
CA PHE A 132 1.29 -8.76 5.23
C PHE A 132 0.31 -8.37 6.36
N ALA A 133 -0.16 -9.35 7.14
CA ALA A 133 -1.09 -9.12 8.23
C ALA A 133 -0.53 -8.11 9.26
N GLY A 134 -1.28 -7.07 9.52
CA GLY A 134 -0.86 -5.97 10.38
C GLY A 134 -0.14 -4.82 9.68
N TYR A 135 0.26 -4.98 8.42
CA TYR A 135 0.84 -3.91 7.60
C TYR A 135 -0.10 -3.43 6.48
N GLY A 136 -1.20 -4.16 6.26
CA GLY A 136 -2.20 -3.82 5.26
C GLY A 136 -2.75 -2.41 5.40
N PHE A 137 -2.76 -1.64 4.30
CA PHE A 137 -3.24 -0.27 4.28
C PHE A 137 -4.64 -0.19 3.67
N ASN A 138 -5.39 0.82 4.07
CA ASN A 138 -6.68 1.11 3.44
C ASN A 138 -6.43 1.95 2.17
N LYS A 139 -6.86 1.44 1.02
CA LYS A 139 -6.64 2.11 -0.27
C LYS A 139 -7.32 3.47 -0.34
N SER A 140 -8.52 3.60 0.21
CA SER A 140 -9.28 4.86 0.22
C SER A 140 -8.52 5.96 0.96
N HIS A 141 -7.91 5.62 2.10
CA HIS A 141 -7.09 6.56 2.88
C HIS A 141 -5.85 7.00 2.08
N SER A 142 -5.11 6.07 1.50
CA SER A 142 -3.97 6.39 0.62
C SER A 142 -4.39 7.28 -0.54
N ALA A 143 -5.51 6.99 -1.19
CA ALA A 143 -5.98 7.75 -2.34
C ALA A 143 -6.31 9.21 -1.98
N ALA A 144 -6.96 9.43 -0.83
CA ALA A 144 -7.26 10.78 -0.35
C ALA A 144 -5.97 11.60 -0.11
N TYR A 145 -5.00 11.02 0.58
CA TYR A 145 -3.71 11.69 0.83
C TYR A 145 -2.87 11.85 -0.44
N ALA A 146 -2.93 10.89 -1.35
CA ALA A 146 -2.26 11.00 -2.65
C ALA A 146 -2.79 12.18 -3.47
N LEU A 147 -4.11 12.41 -3.44
CA LEU A 147 -4.72 13.53 -4.13
C LEU A 147 -4.22 14.88 -3.58
N ILE A 148 -4.20 15.03 -2.26
CA ILE A 148 -3.67 16.24 -1.62
C ILE A 148 -2.19 16.43 -1.95
N SER A 149 -1.39 15.36 -1.84
CA SER A 149 0.03 15.39 -2.16
C SER A 149 0.30 15.78 -3.61
N TYR A 150 -0.47 15.25 -4.55
CA TYR A 150 -0.37 15.60 -5.95
C TYR A 150 -0.75 17.05 -6.21
N GLN A 151 -1.89 17.50 -5.68
CA GLN A 151 -2.36 18.88 -5.86
C GLN A 151 -1.37 19.90 -5.28
N THR A 152 -0.85 19.65 -4.08
CA THR A 152 0.14 20.55 -3.45
C THR A 152 1.45 20.57 -4.21
N ALA A 153 1.94 19.42 -4.69
CA ALA A 153 3.14 19.34 -5.52
C ALA A 153 2.96 20.08 -6.85
N TRP A 154 1.80 19.92 -7.49
CA TRP A 154 1.45 20.61 -8.73
C TRP A 154 1.40 22.13 -8.53
N LEU A 155 0.70 22.60 -7.51
CA LEU A 155 0.64 24.04 -7.17
C LEU A 155 2.03 24.60 -6.86
N LYS A 156 2.83 23.89 -6.08
CA LYS A 156 4.19 24.32 -5.75
C LYS A 156 5.09 24.39 -6.97
N SER A 157 4.88 23.52 -7.96
CA SER A 157 5.66 23.51 -9.19
C SER A 157 5.26 24.60 -10.17
N HIS A 158 3.96 24.90 -10.32
CA HIS A 158 3.44 25.83 -11.32
C HIS A 158 3.23 27.24 -10.78
N TYR A 159 2.96 27.38 -9.49
CA TYR A 159 2.67 28.65 -8.81
C TYR A 159 3.45 28.79 -7.49
N PRO A 160 4.81 28.72 -7.52
CA PRO A 160 5.62 28.63 -6.30
C PRO A 160 5.42 29.83 -5.37
N SER A 161 5.37 31.05 -5.89
CA SER A 161 5.20 32.27 -5.07
C SER A 161 3.84 32.29 -4.36
N GLN A 162 2.77 31.97 -5.08
CA GLN A 162 1.41 31.94 -4.54
C GLN A 162 1.25 30.81 -3.53
N PHE A 163 1.82 29.64 -3.83
CA PHE A 163 1.83 28.50 -2.92
C PHE A 163 2.53 28.85 -1.61
N MET A 164 3.72 29.45 -1.68
CA MET A 164 4.49 29.83 -0.49
C MET A 164 3.78 30.92 0.30
N ALA A 165 3.21 31.95 -0.35
CA ALA A 165 2.43 32.96 0.31
C ALA A 165 1.23 32.37 1.07
N SER A 166 0.49 31.44 0.45
CA SER A 166 -0.62 30.75 1.09
C SER A 166 -0.18 29.90 2.28
N ALA A 167 0.91 29.14 2.13
CA ALA A 167 1.46 28.33 3.21
C ALA A 167 1.87 29.18 4.41
N LEU A 168 2.62 30.25 4.19
CA LEU A 168 3.03 31.19 5.24
C LEU A 168 1.83 31.88 5.91
N SER A 169 0.81 32.27 5.14
CA SER A 169 -0.41 32.84 5.70
C SER A 169 -1.20 31.87 6.57
N SER A 170 -1.15 30.58 6.26
CA SER A 170 -1.81 29.54 7.06
C SER A 170 -1.09 29.27 8.39
N GLU A 171 0.20 29.61 8.48
CA GLU A 171 1.05 29.37 9.65
C GLU A 171 1.27 30.62 10.51
N LEU A 172 0.54 31.70 10.26
CA LEU A 172 0.71 32.98 10.99
C LEU A 172 0.54 32.86 12.52
N ASP A 173 -0.26 31.89 12.97
CA ASP A 173 -0.49 31.62 14.38
C ASP A 173 0.56 30.68 15.01
N CYS A 174 1.50 30.16 14.24
CA CYS A 174 2.56 29.27 14.72
C CYS A 174 3.76 30.08 15.21
N LEU A 175 3.90 30.21 16.53
CA LEU A 175 4.98 30.97 17.19
C LEU A 175 6.39 30.49 16.81
N LEU A 176 6.54 29.20 16.41
CA LEU A 176 7.82 28.64 15.96
C LEU A 176 8.31 29.27 14.64
N TYR A 177 7.41 29.66 13.75
CA TYR A 177 7.76 30.29 12.48
C TYR A 177 7.98 31.79 12.59
N THR A 178 7.45 32.46 13.63
CA THR A 178 7.60 33.86 13.84
C THR A 178 8.87 34.26 14.62
N SER A 179 9.45 33.29 15.37
CA SER A 179 10.62 33.59 16.23
C SER A 179 11.95 33.34 15.55
N ASP A 180 12.00 32.51 14.48
CA ASP A 180 13.27 32.17 13.85
C ASP A 180 13.12 31.83 12.36
N ALA A 181 12.87 32.87 11.56
CA ALA A 181 12.84 32.78 10.10
C ALA A 181 14.20 32.39 9.47
N ALA A 182 15.26 32.32 10.28
CA ALA A 182 16.62 31.99 9.87
C ALA A 182 17.05 30.58 10.29
N ASP A 183 16.21 29.85 11.05
CA ASP A 183 16.55 28.49 11.47
C ASP A 183 16.34 27.48 10.34
N GLU A 184 17.45 26.97 9.79
CA GLU A 184 17.47 25.93 8.75
C GLU A 184 16.78 24.63 9.14
N SER A 185 16.44 24.43 10.44
CA SER A 185 15.70 23.27 10.92
C SER A 185 14.23 23.24 10.48
N CYS A 186 13.69 24.37 10.07
CA CYS A 186 12.37 24.50 9.46
C CYS A 186 12.41 24.23 7.95
N SER A 187 13.03 23.15 7.52
CA SER A 187 12.93 22.70 6.14
C SER A 187 11.51 22.19 5.89
N VAL A 188 10.69 23.05 5.30
CA VAL A 188 9.35 22.72 4.83
C VAL A 188 9.45 21.64 3.76
N TYR A 189 8.83 20.55 4.01
CA TYR A 189 8.71 19.38 3.14
C TYR A 189 8.01 19.69 1.81
#